data_70874418488e4cf26255344915ac6c9b
#
_entry.id   70874418488e4cf26255344915ac6c9b
#
_cell.length_a   1.000
_cell.length_b   1.000
_cell.length_c   1.000
_cell.angle_alpha   90.00
_cell.angle_beta   90.00
_cell.angle_gamma   90.00
#
_symmetry.space_group_name_H-M   'P 1'
#
loop_
_entity.id
_entity.type
_entity.pdbx_description
1 polymer ?
#
loop_
_entity_poly.entity_id
_entity_poly.type
_entity_poly.pdbx_seq_one_letter_code
_entity_poly.pdbx_strand_id
1 'polypeptide(L)'
;KADKEFEIGFLGDSFTEGASVTYEDSFVGIFKSSTKKDVANLGVVSYSPKIYLSKINYLLNEGYKFNQIVIFIDISDLYDDSFYYSLNDKLEVGENSKRGKKLFIRRILRSNFPFTNFYMYVLKNLNKKEEVDLKKINYTRPTFHKDAILKSIWTYSEKDFIKGYFGSISENQKKMMNTMDELYKLLEKKGIEMSLAVYPWPQQLEYDVENSEQVKMWENFCTDRCKHFFNFFPYFFES
;
A
#
# COMPACT_ATOMS: atom_id res chain seq x y z
N LYS A 1 -12.97 19.15 24.14
CA LYS A 1 -11.69 18.42 23.87
C LYS A 1 -12.08 17.24 23.01
N ALA A 2 -11.44 17.05 21.87
CA ALA A 2 -11.60 15.81 21.13
C ALA A 2 -11.06 14.66 21.98
N ASP A 3 -11.81 13.55 22.06
CA ASP A 3 -11.36 12.36 22.75
C ASP A 3 -10.09 11.84 22.07
N LYS A 4 -9.06 11.58 22.87
CA LYS A 4 -7.77 11.05 22.41
C LYS A 4 -7.58 9.58 22.77
N GLU A 5 -8.61 8.93 23.30
CA GLU A 5 -8.58 7.52 23.72
C GLU A 5 -9.59 6.75 22.89
N PHE A 6 -9.14 5.68 22.24
CA PHE A 6 -9.93 4.84 21.38
C PHE A 6 -9.65 3.36 21.69
N GLU A 7 -10.67 2.53 21.62
CA GLU A 7 -10.48 1.07 21.73
C GLU A 7 -9.74 0.55 20.49
N ILE A 8 -10.14 0.99 19.29
CA ILE A 8 -9.58 0.52 18.02
C ILE A 8 -9.30 1.68 17.09
N GLY A 9 -8.10 1.73 16.52
CA GLY A 9 -7.75 2.55 15.36
C GLY A 9 -7.76 1.69 14.10
N PHE A 10 -8.56 2.07 13.09
CA PHE A 10 -8.54 1.46 11.75
C PHE A 10 -7.62 2.24 10.86
N LEU A 11 -6.51 1.65 10.44
CA LEU A 11 -5.45 2.25 9.63
C LEU A 11 -5.43 1.61 8.24
N GLY A 12 -5.27 2.41 7.21
CA GLY A 12 -5.26 1.93 5.83
C GLY A 12 -5.32 3.08 4.83
N ASP A 13 -5.66 2.76 3.61
CA ASP A 13 -5.76 3.70 2.49
C ASP A 13 -7.18 4.24 2.26
N SER A 14 -7.52 4.53 0.99
CA SER A 14 -8.83 5.04 0.56
C SER A 14 -10.02 4.12 0.86
N PHE A 15 -9.78 2.81 0.89
CA PHE A 15 -10.81 1.85 1.26
C PHE A 15 -11.17 2.00 2.74
N THR A 16 -10.16 2.11 3.60
CA THR A 16 -10.36 2.32 5.04
C THR A 16 -10.93 3.70 5.34
N GLU A 17 -10.50 4.72 4.59
CA GLU A 17 -11.06 6.07 4.69
C GLU A 17 -12.56 6.09 4.40
N GLY A 18 -13.02 5.25 3.47
CA GLY A 18 -14.39 5.28 2.95
C GLY A 18 -14.60 6.44 1.98
N ALA A 19 -13.60 6.74 1.13
CA ALA A 19 -13.52 7.95 0.30
C ALA A 19 -14.73 8.20 -0.63
N SER A 20 -15.55 7.18 -0.89
CA SER A 20 -16.71 7.27 -1.80
C SER A 20 -18.06 7.18 -1.10
N VAL A 21 -18.08 7.12 0.24
CA VAL A 21 -19.30 6.94 1.03
C VAL A 21 -19.30 7.90 2.24
N THR A 22 -20.44 8.07 2.90
CA THR A 22 -20.48 8.78 4.17
C THR A 22 -19.78 7.95 5.26
N TYR A 23 -19.37 8.59 6.36
CA TYR A 23 -18.72 7.84 7.45
C TYR A 23 -19.63 6.73 7.98
N GLU A 24 -20.91 7.00 8.13
CA GLU A 24 -21.90 6.05 8.64
C GLU A 24 -22.07 4.83 7.73
N ASP A 25 -21.87 4.98 6.43
CA ASP A 25 -21.97 3.94 5.41
C ASP A 25 -20.62 3.24 5.17
N SER A 26 -19.52 3.79 5.71
CA SER A 26 -18.22 3.12 5.66
C SER A 26 -18.19 1.89 6.56
N PHE A 27 -17.34 0.91 6.26
CA PHE A 27 -17.23 -0.28 7.11
C PHE A 27 -16.80 0.07 8.54
N VAL A 28 -16.00 1.13 8.75
CA VAL A 28 -15.62 1.62 10.07
C VAL A 28 -16.82 2.19 10.82
N GLY A 29 -17.67 2.98 10.14
CA GLY A 29 -18.90 3.52 10.72
C GLY A 29 -19.91 2.44 11.06
N ILE A 30 -20.10 1.46 10.16
CA ILE A 30 -20.95 0.29 10.39
C ILE A 30 -20.43 -0.53 11.58
N PHE A 31 -19.12 -0.78 11.66
CA PHE A 31 -18.50 -1.48 12.79
C PHE A 31 -18.76 -0.75 14.11
N LYS A 32 -18.54 0.57 14.14
CA LYS A 32 -18.82 1.40 15.32
C LYS A 32 -20.28 1.28 15.75
N SER A 33 -21.20 1.42 14.81
CA SER A 33 -22.64 1.38 15.11
C SER A 33 -23.09 0.02 15.63
N SER A 34 -22.52 -1.06 15.09
CA SER A 34 -22.87 -2.46 15.44
C SER A 34 -22.27 -2.89 16.76
N THR A 35 -21.04 -2.49 17.08
CA THR A 35 -20.31 -2.94 18.27
C THR A 35 -20.39 -1.99 19.45
N LYS A 36 -20.75 -0.73 19.20
CA LYS A 36 -20.73 0.39 20.17
C LYS A 36 -19.34 0.70 20.73
N LYS A 37 -18.30 0.21 20.07
CA LYS A 37 -16.90 0.48 20.46
C LYS A 37 -16.46 1.88 20.04
N ASP A 38 -15.57 2.47 20.83
CA ASP A 38 -14.91 3.71 20.46
C ASP A 38 -13.81 3.42 19.42
N VAL A 39 -14.05 3.89 18.20
CA VAL A 39 -13.14 3.64 17.08
C VAL A 39 -12.70 4.94 16.41
N ALA A 40 -11.45 4.97 15.94
CA ALA A 40 -10.92 6.01 15.09
C ALA A 40 -10.70 5.49 13.67
N ASN A 41 -11.23 6.20 12.67
CA ASN A 41 -10.85 5.96 11.27
C ASN A 41 -9.58 6.76 10.97
N LEU A 42 -8.47 6.05 10.75
CA LEU A 42 -7.16 6.62 10.45
C LEU A 42 -6.75 6.40 8.97
N GLY A 43 -7.67 5.87 8.16
CA GLY A 43 -7.46 5.69 6.72
C GLY A 43 -7.37 7.01 5.98
N VAL A 44 -6.53 7.08 4.96
CA VAL A 44 -6.43 8.20 4.01
C VAL A 44 -5.93 7.71 2.67
N VAL A 45 -6.50 8.23 1.60
CA VAL A 45 -6.14 7.91 0.19
C VAL A 45 -4.63 7.79 0.00
N SER A 46 -4.20 6.72 -0.66
CA SER A 46 -2.80 6.43 -1.02
C SER A 46 -1.82 6.28 0.16
N TYR A 47 -2.30 6.07 1.36
CA TYR A 47 -1.43 5.70 2.47
C TYR A 47 -0.82 4.31 2.25
N SER A 48 0.38 4.11 2.80
CA SER A 48 1.15 2.88 2.70
C SER A 48 1.99 2.69 3.98
N PRO A 49 2.68 1.58 4.19
CA PRO A 49 3.41 1.27 5.43
C PRO A 49 4.29 2.39 5.98
N LYS A 50 5.01 3.15 5.14
CA LYS A 50 5.81 4.29 5.62
C LYS A 50 4.97 5.37 6.26
N ILE A 51 3.79 5.65 5.68
CA ILE A 51 2.87 6.63 6.26
C ILE A 51 2.18 6.05 7.48
N TYR A 52 1.84 4.75 7.49
CA TYR A 52 1.26 4.10 8.66
C TYR A 52 2.16 4.27 9.89
N LEU A 53 3.45 3.96 9.75
CA LEU A 53 4.44 4.11 10.81
C LEU A 53 4.56 5.58 11.26
N SER A 54 4.72 6.50 10.32
CA SER A 54 4.82 7.93 10.61
C SER A 54 3.59 8.47 11.34
N LYS A 55 2.37 8.14 10.84
CA LYS A 55 1.11 8.59 11.41
C LYS A 55 0.90 8.06 12.83
N ILE A 56 1.13 6.78 13.06
CA ILE A 56 1.00 6.19 14.40
C ILE A 56 2.01 6.82 15.35
N ASN A 57 3.28 6.96 14.95
CA ASN A 57 4.28 7.64 15.76
C ASN A 57 3.86 9.06 16.13
N TYR A 58 3.35 9.83 15.16
CA TYR A 58 2.84 11.18 15.40
C TYR A 58 1.67 11.19 16.40
N LEU A 59 0.65 10.35 16.20
CA LEU A 59 -0.51 10.30 17.06
C LEU A 59 -0.16 9.91 18.51
N LEU A 60 0.72 8.93 18.67
CA LEU A 60 1.18 8.52 20.01
C LEU A 60 1.97 9.63 20.71
N ASN A 61 2.78 10.40 19.99
CA ASN A 61 3.50 11.57 20.53
C ASN A 61 2.55 12.74 20.89
N GLU A 62 1.44 12.88 20.17
CA GLU A 62 0.36 13.83 20.47
C GLU A 62 -0.54 13.38 21.64
N GLY A 63 -0.26 12.21 22.24
CA GLY A 63 -0.97 11.68 23.41
C GLY A 63 -2.26 10.94 23.07
N TYR A 64 -2.46 10.52 21.80
CA TYR A 64 -3.53 9.59 21.44
C TYR A 64 -3.21 8.20 22.00
N LYS A 65 -4.25 7.49 22.41
CA LYS A 65 -4.16 6.13 22.97
C LYS A 65 -5.09 5.20 22.21
N PHE A 66 -4.61 3.99 22.01
CA PHE A 66 -5.35 2.91 21.37
C PHE A 66 -5.10 1.61 22.15
N ASN A 67 -6.11 0.74 22.23
CA ASN A 67 -5.88 -0.62 22.72
C ASN A 67 -5.41 -1.53 21.58
N GLN A 68 -5.91 -1.26 20.37
CA GLN A 68 -5.60 -2.04 19.18
C GLN A 68 -5.53 -1.15 17.93
N ILE A 69 -4.60 -1.46 17.04
CA ILE A 69 -4.57 -0.94 15.66
C ILE A 69 -4.87 -2.10 14.70
N VAL A 70 -5.89 -1.94 13.87
CA VAL A 70 -6.21 -2.86 12.77
C VAL A 70 -5.78 -2.20 11.46
N ILE A 71 -4.82 -2.81 10.78
CA ILE A 71 -4.23 -2.27 9.56
C ILE A 71 -4.81 -3.00 8.36
N PHE A 72 -5.45 -2.26 7.46
CA PHE A 72 -5.95 -2.75 6.18
C PHE A 72 -4.90 -2.47 5.12
N ILE A 73 -4.32 -3.54 4.57
CA ILE A 73 -3.28 -3.47 3.54
C ILE A 73 -3.84 -3.98 2.23
N ASP A 74 -3.71 -3.18 1.20
CA ASP A 74 -4.06 -3.59 -0.15
C ASP A 74 -2.83 -3.87 -1.04
N ILE A 75 -3.08 -4.31 -2.24
CA ILE A 75 -2.04 -4.67 -3.19
C ILE A 75 -1.24 -3.46 -3.67
N SER A 76 -1.81 -2.26 -3.64
CA SER A 76 -1.15 -1.03 -4.11
C SER A 76 -0.10 -0.50 -3.14
N ASP A 77 -0.15 -0.91 -1.88
CA ASP A 77 0.75 -0.44 -0.83
C ASP A 77 2.21 -0.64 -1.18
N LEU A 78 2.56 -1.77 -1.81
CA LEU A 78 3.92 -2.05 -2.27
C LEU A 78 4.41 -1.00 -3.27
N TYR A 79 3.56 -0.64 -4.24
CA TYR A 79 3.90 0.36 -5.23
C TYR A 79 3.99 1.75 -4.61
N ASP A 80 2.99 2.14 -3.82
CA ASP A 80 2.90 3.47 -3.22
C ASP A 80 4.06 3.70 -2.24
N ASP A 81 4.40 2.70 -1.43
CA ASP A 81 5.53 2.73 -0.51
C ASP A 81 6.87 2.88 -1.23
N SER A 82 7.08 2.16 -2.33
CA SER A 82 8.34 2.18 -3.08
C SER A 82 8.50 3.40 -3.97
N PHE A 83 7.39 3.89 -4.55
CA PHE A 83 7.41 4.90 -5.61
C PHE A 83 7.20 6.33 -5.10
N TYR A 84 6.25 6.53 -4.18
CA TYR A 84 5.87 7.87 -3.76
C TYR A 84 6.62 8.34 -2.52
N TYR A 85 6.88 7.46 -1.57
CA TYR A 85 7.26 7.85 -0.22
C TYR A 85 8.69 7.49 0.15
N SER A 86 9.32 8.38 0.90
CA SER A 86 10.55 8.12 1.67
C SER A 86 10.27 8.37 3.15
N LEU A 87 10.98 7.66 4.01
CA LEU A 87 10.93 7.81 5.46
C LEU A 87 12.34 8.13 5.93
N ASN A 88 12.48 9.14 6.79
CA ASN A 88 13.75 9.49 7.41
C ASN A 88 13.88 8.86 8.81
N ASP A 89 15.06 9.00 9.44
CA ASP A 89 15.35 8.45 10.77
C ASP A 89 14.45 9.02 11.89
N LYS A 90 13.79 10.16 11.65
CA LYS A 90 12.82 10.75 12.57
C LYS A 90 11.39 10.26 12.34
N LEU A 91 11.21 9.28 11.46
CA LEU A 91 9.91 8.78 11.02
C LEU A 91 9.02 9.84 10.34
N GLU A 92 9.63 10.86 9.72
CA GLU A 92 8.94 11.84 8.92
C GLU A 92 8.90 11.39 7.46
N VAL A 93 7.71 11.47 6.87
CA VAL A 93 7.50 11.09 5.47
C VAL A 93 7.80 12.25 4.54
N GLY A 94 8.53 11.95 3.47
CA GLY A 94 8.82 12.88 2.38
C GLY A 94 8.58 12.25 1.02
N GLU A 95 8.70 13.05 -0.04
CA GLU A 95 8.69 12.51 -1.40
C GLU A 95 9.93 11.65 -1.67
N ASN A 96 9.73 10.58 -2.44
CA ASN A 96 10.84 9.72 -2.85
C ASN A 96 11.79 10.50 -3.79
N SER A 97 13.02 10.74 -3.33
CA SER A 97 14.03 11.51 -4.07
C SER A 97 14.38 10.92 -5.44
N LYS A 98 14.25 9.60 -5.62
CA LYS A 98 14.46 8.92 -6.92
C LYS A 98 13.39 9.35 -7.93
N ARG A 99 12.14 9.53 -7.48
CA ARG A 99 11.03 10.05 -8.31
C ARG A 99 11.31 11.48 -8.74
N GLY A 100 11.65 12.35 -7.80
CA GLY A 100 11.98 13.75 -8.08
C GLY A 100 13.13 13.89 -9.08
N LYS A 101 14.25 13.17 -8.87
CA LYS A 101 15.38 13.15 -9.79
C LYS A 101 15.00 12.64 -11.19
N LYS A 102 14.21 11.58 -11.30
CA LYS A 102 13.74 11.03 -12.58
C LYS A 102 12.88 12.03 -13.35
N LEU A 103 11.97 12.72 -12.67
CA LEU A 103 11.13 13.76 -13.29
C LEU A 103 11.96 14.98 -13.71
N PHE A 104 12.89 15.43 -12.87
CA PHE A 104 13.79 16.53 -13.14
C PHE A 104 14.70 16.26 -14.36
N ILE A 105 15.36 15.09 -14.39
CA ILE A 105 16.18 14.68 -15.54
C ILE A 105 15.35 14.60 -16.82
N ARG A 106 14.14 14.02 -16.77
CA ARG A 106 13.25 13.99 -17.94
C ARG A 106 12.87 15.38 -18.43
N ARG A 107 12.64 16.33 -17.51
CA ARG A 107 12.29 17.71 -17.84
C ARG A 107 13.47 18.40 -18.54
N ILE A 108 14.69 18.30 -17.98
CA ILE A 108 15.92 18.86 -18.59
C ILE A 108 16.17 18.27 -19.99
N LEU A 109 16.10 16.95 -20.10
CA LEU A 109 16.35 16.27 -21.37
C LEU A 109 15.33 16.70 -22.44
N ARG A 110 14.06 16.87 -22.09
CA ARG A 110 13.02 17.32 -23.04
C ARG A 110 13.19 18.78 -23.47
N SER A 111 13.62 19.66 -22.54
CA SER A 111 13.73 21.09 -22.84
C SER A 111 15.00 21.46 -23.62
N ASN A 112 16.11 20.76 -23.39
CA ASN A 112 17.41 21.15 -23.90
C ASN A 112 17.92 20.29 -25.07
N PHE A 113 17.31 19.15 -25.32
CA PHE A 113 17.77 18.20 -26.37
C PHE A 113 16.60 17.65 -27.19
N PRO A 114 16.25 18.25 -28.32
CA PRO A 114 15.11 17.80 -29.14
C PRO A 114 15.23 16.37 -29.66
N PHE A 115 16.46 15.86 -29.86
CA PHE A 115 16.71 14.47 -30.28
C PHE A 115 16.70 13.45 -29.15
N THR A 116 16.52 13.85 -27.89
CA THR A 116 16.56 12.93 -26.74
C THR A 116 15.44 11.89 -26.80
N ASN A 117 14.28 12.23 -27.32
CA ASN A 117 13.19 11.27 -27.50
C ASN A 117 13.57 10.17 -28.51
N PHE A 118 14.28 10.50 -29.57
CA PHE A 118 14.78 9.55 -30.56
C PHE A 118 15.88 8.67 -29.95
N TYR A 119 16.85 9.26 -29.28
CA TYR A 119 17.93 8.53 -28.60
C TYR A 119 17.40 7.58 -27.51
N MET A 120 16.47 8.04 -26.69
CA MET A 120 15.80 7.20 -25.68
C MET A 120 14.96 6.08 -26.31
N TYR A 121 14.35 6.34 -27.49
CA TYR A 121 13.65 5.32 -28.26
C TYR A 121 14.61 4.24 -28.76
N VAL A 122 15.76 4.63 -29.30
CA VAL A 122 16.79 3.69 -29.77
C VAL A 122 17.37 2.88 -28.61
N LEU A 123 17.77 3.51 -27.49
CA LEU A 123 18.26 2.81 -26.30
C LEU A 123 17.25 1.83 -25.71
N LYS A 124 15.97 2.19 -25.72
CA LYS A 124 14.88 1.33 -25.25
C LYS A 124 14.69 0.10 -26.12
N ASN A 125 14.89 0.24 -27.42
CA ASN A 125 14.80 -0.89 -28.37
C ASN A 125 16.04 -1.80 -28.37
N LEU A 126 17.22 -1.25 -28.04
CA LEU A 126 18.46 -2.00 -27.89
C LEU A 126 18.52 -2.79 -26.55
N ASN A 127 17.95 -2.25 -25.49
CA ASN A 127 17.89 -2.86 -24.14
C ASN A 127 16.54 -3.55 -23.89
N LYS A 128 16.05 -4.37 -24.81
CA LYS A 128 14.87 -5.22 -24.56
C LYS A 128 15.19 -6.29 -23.51
N LYS A 129 15.20 -5.90 -22.22
CA LYS A 129 14.90 -6.87 -21.16
C LYS A 129 13.42 -7.21 -21.28
N GLU A 130 13.06 -8.46 -21.04
CA GLU A 130 11.65 -8.90 -21.01
C GLU A 130 10.87 -8.08 -19.98
N GLU A 131 10.28 -7.00 -20.44
CA GLU A 131 9.36 -6.16 -19.65
C GLU A 131 7.97 -6.81 -19.73
N VAL A 132 7.21 -6.78 -18.63
CA VAL A 132 5.77 -7.07 -18.69
C VAL A 132 5.12 -6.08 -19.62
N ASP A 133 4.60 -6.52 -20.74
CA ASP A 133 3.87 -5.67 -21.68
C ASP A 133 2.43 -5.51 -21.19
N LEU A 134 2.19 -4.44 -20.44
CA LEU A 134 0.85 -4.10 -19.95
C LEU A 134 -0.19 -3.92 -21.08
N LYS A 135 0.25 -3.79 -22.34
CA LYS A 135 -0.66 -3.75 -23.50
C LYS A 135 -1.21 -5.11 -23.89
N LYS A 136 -0.57 -6.21 -23.43
CA LYS A 136 -1.02 -7.58 -23.68
C LYS A 136 -2.06 -8.06 -22.67
N ILE A 137 -2.24 -7.32 -21.56
CA ILE A 137 -3.31 -7.59 -20.61
C ILE A 137 -4.59 -7.08 -21.27
N ASN A 138 -5.50 -8.00 -21.56
CA ASN A 138 -6.76 -7.68 -22.21
C ASN A 138 -7.64 -6.92 -21.21
N TYR A 139 -7.83 -5.60 -21.43
CA TYR A 139 -8.68 -4.75 -20.59
C TYR A 139 -10.16 -5.06 -20.89
N THR A 140 -10.66 -6.14 -20.37
CA THR A 140 -12.05 -6.57 -20.60
C THR A 140 -13.08 -5.73 -19.86
N ARG A 141 -12.64 -4.97 -18.84
CA ARG A 141 -13.54 -4.13 -18.05
C ARG A 141 -13.09 -2.65 -18.06
N PRO A 142 -14.01 -1.69 -18.25
CA PRO A 142 -13.73 -0.25 -18.25
C PRO A 142 -13.10 0.26 -16.94
N THR A 143 -13.27 -0.48 -15.84
CA THR A 143 -12.75 -0.15 -14.50
C THR A 143 -11.25 -0.40 -14.34
N PHE A 144 -10.61 -1.13 -15.26
CA PHE A 144 -9.19 -1.48 -15.14
C PHE A 144 -8.30 -0.41 -15.74
N HIS A 145 -8.09 0.64 -14.98
CA HIS A 145 -7.14 1.67 -15.37
C HIS A 145 -5.71 1.12 -15.37
N LYS A 146 -4.87 1.59 -16.31
CA LYS A 146 -3.47 1.16 -16.47
C LYS A 146 -2.64 1.27 -15.18
N ASP A 147 -2.88 2.29 -14.38
CA ASP A 147 -2.17 2.50 -13.13
C ASP A 147 -2.61 1.50 -12.05
N ALA A 148 -3.87 1.08 -12.05
CA ALA A 148 -4.37 0.05 -11.14
C ALA A 148 -3.73 -1.31 -11.45
N ILE A 149 -3.62 -1.67 -12.74
CA ILE A 149 -2.91 -2.89 -13.15
C ILE A 149 -1.43 -2.83 -12.75
N LEU A 150 -0.77 -1.67 -12.97
CA LEU A 150 0.63 -1.52 -12.58
C LEU A 150 0.85 -1.74 -11.09
N LYS A 151 -0.06 -1.26 -10.25
CA LYS A 151 0.02 -1.41 -8.80
C LYS A 151 -0.25 -2.84 -8.33
N SER A 152 -1.12 -3.58 -9.04
CA SER A 152 -1.58 -4.89 -8.62
C SER A 152 -0.81 -6.08 -9.22
N ILE A 153 -0.13 -5.90 -10.34
CA ILE A 153 0.43 -6.98 -11.15
C ILE A 153 1.49 -7.85 -10.45
N TRP A 154 2.08 -7.39 -9.38
CA TRP A 154 3.20 -8.07 -8.73
C TRP A 154 2.82 -9.41 -8.08
N THR A 155 1.54 -9.66 -7.78
CA THR A 155 1.09 -10.94 -7.19
C THR A 155 0.78 -12.00 -8.23
N TYR A 156 0.44 -11.61 -9.46
CA TYR A 156 0.13 -12.54 -10.55
C TYR A 156 1.13 -12.50 -11.70
N SER A 157 2.28 -11.85 -11.51
CA SER A 157 3.41 -11.84 -12.44
C SER A 157 4.60 -12.53 -11.81
N GLU A 158 5.17 -13.52 -12.50
CA GLU A 158 6.40 -14.20 -12.06
C GLU A 158 7.66 -13.31 -12.15
N LYS A 159 7.54 -12.09 -12.67
CA LYS A 159 8.67 -11.21 -12.91
C LYS A 159 9.02 -10.36 -11.70
N ASP A 160 10.24 -10.49 -11.22
CA ASP A 160 10.78 -9.66 -10.12
C ASP A 160 11.02 -8.19 -10.54
N PHE A 161 11.15 -7.91 -11.85
CA PHE A 161 11.32 -6.55 -12.38
C PHE A 161 10.12 -6.12 -13.20
N ILE A 162 9.34 -5.19 -12.65
CA ILE A 162 8.15 -4.62 -13.30
C ILE A 162 8.44 -3.16 -13.66
N LYS A 163 8.13 -2.80 -14.90
CA LYS A 163 8.27 -1.41 -15.36
C LYS A 163 7.39 -0.47 -14.58
N GLY A 164 7.99 0.51 -13.93
CA GLY A 164 7.30 1.51 -13.09
C GLY A 164 7.77 1.44 -11.64
N TYR A 165 8.13 0.29 -11.14
CA TYR A 165 8.75 0.13 -9.83
C TYR A 165 10.21 0.63 -9.81
N PHE A 166 10.68 1.03 -8.64
CA PHE A 166 12.08 1.33 -8.37
C PHE A 166 12.74 0.12 -7.71
N GLY A 167 13.55 -0.61 -8.46
CA GLY A 167 14.18 -1.85 -8.02
C GLY A 167 13.32 -3.07 -8.31
N SER A 168 13.68 -4.21 -7.74
CA SER A 168 12.94 -5.45 -7.87
C SER A 168 11.72 -5.47 -6.93
N ILE A 169 10.75 -6.34 -7.23
CA ILE A 169 9.59 -6.56 -6.36
C ILE A 169 10.04 -7.11 -5.02
N SER A 170 10.92 -8.12 -5.01
CA SER A 170 11.45 -8.74 -3.80
C SER A 170 12.18 -7.75 -2.88
N GLU A 171 12.99 -6.82 -3.44
CA GLU A 171 13.61 -5.76 -2.64
C GLU A 171 12.57 -4.80 -2.03
N ASN A 172 11.54 -4.46 -2.77
CA ASN A 172 10.48 -3.55 -2.30
C ASN A 172 9.61 -4.24 -1.23
N GLN A 173 9.26 -5.51 -1.40
CA GLN A 173 8.58 -6.31 -0.38
C GLN A 173 9.40 -6.34 0.91
N LYS A 174 10.71 -6.64 0.83
CA LYS A 174 11.58 -6.65 2.01
C LYS A 174 11.62 -5.31 2.74
N LYS A 175 11.68 -4.19 2.01
CA LYS A 175 11.66 -2.84 2.61
C LYS A 175 10.33 -2.55 3.28
N MET A 176 9.22 -2.87 2.63
CA MET A 176 7.89 -2.71 3.16
C MET A 176 7.67 -3.53 4.43
N MET A 177 8.10 -4.80 4.42
CA MET A 177 8.04 -5.69 5.59
C MET A 177 8.86 -5.16 6.76
N ASN A 178 10.06 -4.60 6.51
CA ASN A 178 10.88 -3.97 7.56
C ASN A 178 10.15 -2.77 8.17
N THR A 179 9.52 -1.92 7.37
CA THR A 179 8.73 -0.78 7.86
C THR A 179 7.56 -1.24 8.73
N MET A 180 6.89 -2.31 8.35
CA MET A 180 5.80 -2.89 9.14
C MET A 180 6.31 -3.53 10.44
N ASP A 181 7.50 -4.13 10.43
CA ASP A 181 8.15 -4.65 11.64
C ASP A 181 8.53 -3.52 12.61
N GLU A 182 8.97 -2.37 12.11
CA GLU A 182 9.19 -1.17 12.91
C GLU A 182 7.89 -0.64 13.52
N LEU A 183 6.79 -0.65 12.76
CA LEU A 183 5.46 -0.28 13.27
C LEU A 183 5.00 -1.26 14.35
N TYR A 184 5.16 -2.57 14.13
CA TYR A 184 4.85 -3.58 15.14
C TYR A 184 5.62 -3.31 16.45
N LYS A 185 6.95 -3.14 16.38
CA LYS A 185 7.79 -2.85 17.55
C LYS A 185 7.38 -1.57 18.28
N LEU A 186 6.97 -0.54 17.53
CA LEU A 186 6.45 0.70 18.13
C LEU A 186 5.16 0.46 18.91
N LEU A 187 4.22 -0.31 18.35
CA LEU A 187 2.96 -0.66 18.98
C LEU A 187 3.17 -1.56 20.21
N GLU A 188 3.98 -2.61 20.07
CA GLU A 188 4.35 -3.55 21.13
C GLU A 188 4.96 -2.82 22.34
N LYS A 189 5.92 -1.92 22.10
CA LYS A 189 6.53 -1.09 23.16
C LYS A 189 5.51 -0.23 23.92
N LYS A 190 4.38 0.09 23.28
CA LYS A 190 3.29 0.88 23.88
C LYS A 190 2.17 0.01 24.46
N GLY A 191 2.28 -1.31 24.37
CA GLY A 191 1.25 -2.24 24.81
C GLY A 191 -0.01 -2.22 23.95
N ILE A 192 0.12 -1.81 22.66
CA ILE A 192 -0.98 -1.72 21.70
C ILE A 192 -0.96 -2.97 20.82
N GLU A 193 -2.09 -3.69 20.79
CA GLU A 193 -2.23 -4.88 19.95
C GLU A 193 -2.30 -4.49 18.46
N MET A 194 -1.58 -5.23 17.60
CA MET A 194 -1.68 -5.10 16.15
C MET A 194 -2.51 -6.23 15.58
N SER A 195 -3.40 -5.90 14.67
CA SER A 195 -4.07 -6.85 13.77
C SER A 195 -3.95 -6.36 12.33
N LEU A 196 -3.98 -7.29 11.39
CA LEU A 196 -3.81 -6.99 9.98
C LEU A 196 -4.92 -7.62 9.17
N ALA A 197 -5.42 -6.89 8.18
CA ALA A 197 -6.44 -7.32 7.26
C ALA A 197 -5.96 -7.16 5.82
N VAL A 198 -6.23 -8.14 4.98
CA VAL A 198 -5.96 -8.09 3.54
C VAL A 198 -7.25 -8.31 2.76
N TYR A 199 -7.38 -7.61 1.65
CA TYR A 199 -8.53 -7.71 0.74
C TYR A 199 -8.07 -7.57 -0.72
N PRO A 200 -8.76 -8.21 -1.67
CA PRO A 200 -8.37 -8.15 -3.07
C PRO A 200 -8.86 -6.89 -3.77
N TRP A 201 -8.11 -6.44 -4.75
CA TRP A 201 -8.60 -5.50 -5.76
C TRP A 201 -9.33 -6.25 -6.88
N PRO A 202 -10.19 -5.57 -7.69
CA PRO A 202 -10.88 -6.20 -8.82
C PRO A 202 -9.95 -6.93 -9.79
N GLN A 203 -8.71 -6.45 -9.98
CA GLN A 203 -7.71 -7.08 -10.83
C GLN A 203 -7.23 -8.42 -10.26
N GLN A 204 -7.17 -8.55 -8.93
CA GLN A 204 -6.80 -9.82 -8.29
C GLN A 204 -7.93 -10.84 -8.42
N LEU A 205 -9.19 -10.41 -8.38
CA LEU A 205 -10.33 -11.32 -8.61
C LEU A 205 -10.33 -11.91 -10.02
N GLU A 206 -9.72 -11.23 -10.99
CA GLU A 206 -9.66 -11.70 -12.39
C GLU A 206 -8.37 -12.46 -12.72
N TYR A 207 -7.22 -12.03 -12.16
CA TYR A 207 -5.91 -12.52 -12.59
C TYR A 207 -5.11 -13.23 -11.50
N ASP A 208 -5.54 -13.19 -10.25
CA ASP A 208 -4.89 -13.81 -9.11
C ASP A 208 -5.72 -14.98 -8.58
N VAL A 209 -5.32 -15.54 -7.47
CA VAL A 209 -5.98 -16.64 -6.78
C VAL A 209 -6.34 -16.24 -5.35
N GLU A 210 -7.30 -16.95 -4.77
CA GLU A 210 -7.76 -16.71 -3.40
C GLU A 210 -6.63 -16.75 -2.36
N ASN A 211 -5.64 -17.63 -2.54
CA ASN A 211 -4.43 -17.71 -1.73
C ASN A 211 -3.25 -17.05 -2.43
N SER A 212 -3.39 -15.74 -2.71
CA SER A 212 -2.41 -14.94 -3.44
C SER A 212 -1.08 -14.78 -2.70
N GLU A 213 -0.05 -14.32 -3.41
CA GLU A 213 1.24 -13.96 -2.82
C GLU A 213 1.09 -12.89 -1.72
N GLN A 214 0.16 -11.95 -1.87
CA GLN A 214 -0.15 -10.95 -0.86
C GLN A 214 -0.67 -11.60 0.43
N VAL A 215 -1.62 -12.53 0.32
CA VAL A 215 -2.17 -13.25 1.48
C VAL A 215 -1.07 -13.98 2.22
N LYS A 216 -0.30 -14.82 1.51
CA LYS A 216 0.81 -15.61 2.09
C LYS A 216 1.84 -14.75 2.80
N MET A 217 2.24 -13.66 2.16
CA MET A 217 3.24 -12.75 2.70
C MET A 217 2.78 -12.12 4.03
N TRP A 218 1.55 -11.64 4.09
CA TRP A 218 1.02 -10.98 5.28
C TRP A 218 0.60 -11.97 6.37
N GLU A 219 0.11 -13.15 6.02
CA GLU A 219 -0.14 -14.23 6.97
C GLU A 219 1.15 -14.66 7.68
N ASN A 220 2.23 -14.89 6.91
CA ASN A 220 3.55 -15.20 7.46
C ASN A 220 4.09 -14.08 8.36
N PHE A 221 3.90 -12.83 7.97
CA PHE A 221 4.28 -11.69 8.82
C PHE A 221 3.53 -11.71 10.15
N CYS A 222 2.26 -12.06 10.13
CA CYS A 222 1.39 -12.04 11.31
C CYS A 222 1.62 -13.19 12.29
N THR A 223 2.32 -14.28 11.92
CA THR A 223 2.46 -15.50 12.74
C THR A 223 2.85 -15.22 14.19
N ASP A 224 3.81 -14.32 14.43
CA ASP A 224 4.30 -13.98 15.77
C ASP A 224 4.08 -12.50 16.15
N ARG A 225 3.28 -11.75 15.39
CA ARG A 225 3.15 -10.30 15.54
C ARG A 225 1.72 -9.83 15.72
N CYS A 226 0.78 -10.45 15.03
CA CYS A 226 -0.59 -9.97 15.03
C CYS A 226 -1.44 -10.70 16.05
N LYS A 227 -2.33 -9.96 16.70
CA LYS A 227 -3.41 -10.55 17.49
C LYS A 227 -4.36 -11.34 16.60
N HIS A 228 -4.70 -10.77 15.44
CA HIS A 228 -5.54 -11.40 14.42
C HIS A 228 -5.02 -11.08 13.03
N PHE A 229 -5.12 -12.06 12.14
CA PHE A 229 -4.99 -11.87 10.69
C PHE A 229 -6.35 -12.12 10.02
N PHE A 230 -6.84 -11.15 9.28
CA PHE A 230 -8.12 -11.21 8.58
C PHE A 230 -7.88 -11.32 7.08
N ASN A 231 -8.15 -12.48 6.52
CA ASN A 231 -8.12 -12.69 5.08
C ASN A 231 -9.54 -12.53 4.52
N PHE A 232 -9.76 -11.43 3.78
CA PHE A 232 -11.05 -11.17 3.14
C PHE A 232 -11.16 -11.73 1.72
N PHE A 233 -10.09 -12.29 1.15
CA PHE A 233 -10.10 -12.83 -0.22
C PHE A 233 -11.24 -13.82 -0.47
N PRO A 234 -11.48 -14.86 0.37
CA PRO A 234 -12.56 -15.80 0.13
C PRO A 234 -13.92 -15.13 -0.08
N TYR A 235 -14.26 -14.14 0.73
CA TYR A 235 -15.55 -13.45 0.65
C TYR A 235 -15.77 -12.71 -0.66
N PHE A 236 -14.71 -12.26 -1.32
CA PHE A 236 -14.80 -11.55 -2.60
C PHE A 236 -14.74 -12.49 -3.80
N PHE A 237 -14.12 -13.68 -3.66
CA PHE A 237 -14.10 -14.68 -4.72
C PHE A 237 -15.42 -15.48 -4.80
N GLU A 238 -16.15 -15.60 -3.68
CA GLU A 238 -17.46 -16.27 -3.62
C GLU A 238 -18.64 -15.37 -4.06
N SER A 239 -18.43 -14.05 -4.20
CA SER A 239 -19.48 -13.07 -4.54
C SER A 239 -19.53 -12.75 -6.03
#